data_4f8ab80473cbead7d7e2369ea7434deb
#
_entry.id   4f8ab80473cbead7d7e2369ea7434deb
#
_cell.length_a   1.000
_cell.length_b   1.000
_cell.length_c   1.000
_cell.angle_alpha   90.00
_cell.angle_beta   90.00
_cell.angle_gamma   90.00
#
_symmetry.space_group_name_H-M   'P 1'
#
loop_
_entity.id
_entity.type
_entity.pdbx_description
1 polymer ?
#
loop_
_entity_poly.entity_id
_entity_poly.type
_entity_poly.pdbx_seq_one_letter_code
_entity_poly.pdbx_strand_id
1 'polypeptide(L)'
;MKQQDQVQLPGWQFAIDRGGTFTDVIARAPDGSVNTRKLLSENPDRYEDAAVEAIRDFLGLQAHETLAGAPIDRVRMGTTVATNALLERKGAKTAFVTTRGLGDILNIGNQNRPKLFVRNIEKPTQLYARTIETNARMDAAGNELTPPDLSEVERALRDAHAGGCDSVAICLLHGYRNPAHERQIGALAGDLGFAHISMSHEVISLMKLVGRASTTVADAYLTPVLRDYVSRLSKHLPETGESATQLQFMMSSGGLIAASLFQGKDAVLSGPAGGVVGAVHVGRAA
;
A
#
# COMPACT_ATOMS: atom_id res chain seq x y z
N MET A 1 19.21 28.84 37.99
CA MET A 1 17.83 28.62 37.54
C MET A 1 17.76 27.22 36.93
N LYS A 2 17.16 26.27 37.65
CA LYS A 2 16.94 24.90 37.13
C LYS A 2 15.79 24.99 36.12
N GLN A 3 16.06 24.64 34.87
CA GLN A 3 15.02 24.35 33.90
C GLN A 3 14.19 23.20 34.50
N GLN A 4 12.94 23.49 34.81
CA GLN A 4 11.93 22.49 35.12
C GLN A 4 11.71 21.71 33.81
N ASP A 5 12.13 20.44 33.78
CA ASP A 5 11.67 19.48 32.81
C ASP A 5 10.14 19.44 32.92
N GLN A 6 9.46 20.12 32.00
CA GLN A 6 8.03 19.95 31.84
C GLN A 6 7.82 18.50 31.39
N VAL A 7 7.35 17.65 32.30
CA VAL A 7 6.85 16.32 31.97
C VAL A 7 5.68 16.53 31.03
N GLN A 8 5.91 16.35 29.77
CA GLN A 8 4.88 16.43 28.74
C GLN A 8 3.86 15.32 29.07
N LEU A 9 2.64 15.70 29.39
CA LEU A 9 1.57 14.74 29.66
C LEU A 9 1.36 13.91 28.39
N PRO A 10 1.20 12.57 28.51
CA PRO A 10 0.93 11.75 27.34
C PRO A 10 -0.35 12.21 26.66
N GLY A 11 -0.33 12.28 25.32
CA GLY A 11 -1.51 12.59 24.53
C GLY A 11 -2.40 11.38 24.30
N TRP A 12 -3.47 11.60 23.57
CA TRP A 12 -4.38 10.53 23.15
C TRP A 12 -3.72 9.52 22.24
N GLN A 13 -4.05 8.25 22.40
CA GLN A 13 -3.61 7.18 21.52
C GLN A 13 -4.82 6.43 20.98
N PHE A 14 -4.84 6.23 19.66
CA PHE A 14 -5.94 5.56 18.96
C PHE A 14 -5.44 4.27 18.29
N ALA A 15 -6.22 3.19 18.43
CA ALA A 15 -6.09 1.97 17.65
C ALA A 15 -7.40 1.78 16.87
N ILE A 16 -7.33 1.75 15.55
CA ILE A 16 -8.47 1.81 14.65
C ILE A 16 -8.40 0.63 13.68
N ASP A 17 -9.48 -0.15 13.59
CA ASP A 17 -9.64 -1.18 12.56
C ASP A 17 -10.75 -0.77 11.61
N ARG A 18 -10.36 -0.29 10.42
CA ARG A 18 -11.30 0.11 9.37
C ARG A 18 -11.63 -1.08 8.47
N GLY A 19 -12.72 -1.77 8.79
CA GLY A 19 -13.31 -2.80 7.94
C GLY A 19 -14.13 -2.23 6.77
N GLY A 20 -14.71 -3.12 5.95
CA GLY A 20 -15.57 -2.74 4.83
C GLY A 20 -16.92 -2.12 5.26
N THR A 21 -17.52 -2.60 6.35
CA THR A 21 -18.82 -2.16 6.82
C THR A 21 -18.73 -1.32 8.09
N PHE A 22 -17.91 -1.74 9.04
CA PHE A 22 -17.74 -1.06 10.33
C PHE A 22 -16.29 -0.72 10.58
N THR A 23 -16.10 0.39 11.30
CA THR A 23 -14.82 0.82 11.86
C THR A 23 -14.90 0.72 13.37
N ASP A 24 -14.03 -0.09 13.95
CA ASP A 24 -13.86 -0.23 15.40
C ASP A 24 -12.70 0.66 15.87
N VAL A 25 -12.93 1.43 16.93
CA VAL A 25 -11.96 2.37 17.47
C VAL A 25 -11.78 2.14 18.95
N ILE A 26 -10.54 2.02 19.38
CA ILE A 26 -10.11 2.00 20.77
C ILE A 26 -9.32 3.27 21.02
N ALA A 27 -9.74 4.07 21.99
CA ALA A 27 -9.08 5.28 22.41
C ALA A 27 -8.51 5.13 23.83
N ARG A 28 -7.24 5.46 24.01
CA ARG A 28 -6.62 5.61 25.32
C ARG A 28 -6.41 7.09 25.58
N ALA A 29 -7.08 7.59 26.62
CA ALA A 29 -6.97 8.98 27.06
C ALA A 29 -5.65 9.25 27.80
N PRO A 30 -5.26 10.52 27.99
CA PRO A 30 -4.07 10.93 28.75
C PRO A 30 -4.04 10.41 30.19
N ASP A 31 -5.20 10.26 30.83
CA ASP A 31 -5.35 9.69 32.19
C ASP A 31 -5.22 8.16 32.26
N GLY A 32 -5.02 7.50 31.07
CA GLY A 32 -4.90 6.07 30.94
C GLY A 32 -6.23 5.32 30.78
N SER A 33 -7.37 5.99 30.87
CA SER A 33 -8.68 5.37 30.62
C SER A 33 -8.80 4.90 29.18
N VAL A 34 -9.49 3.76 28.97
CA VAL A 34 -9.67 3.13 27.66
C VAL A 34 -11.14 3.07 27.33
N ASN A 35 -11.51 3.60 26.19
CA ASN A 35 -12.87 3.61 25.69
C ASN A 35 -12.92 3.06 24.27
N THR A 36 -14.07 2.53 23.88
CA THR A 36 -14.27 1.94 22.54
C THR A 36 -15.46 2.58 21.84
N ARG A 37 -15.38 2.64 20.51
CA ARG A 37 -16.49 3.09 19.67
C ARG A 37 -16.54 2.28 18.38
N LYS A 38 -17.75 2.09 17.86
CA LYS A 38 -18.00 1.43 16.58
C LYS A 38 -18.86 2.32 15.71
N LEU A 39 -18.42 2.56 14.47
CA LEU A 39 -19.11 3.39 13.48
C LEU A 39 -19.27 2.60 12.17
N LEU A 40 -20.18 3.04 11.29
CA LEU A 40 -20.16 2.60 9.90
C LEU A 40 -18.90 3.12 9.22
N SER A 41 -18.23 2.31 8.40
CA SER A 41 -17.03 2.73 7.67
C SER A 41 -17.32 3.81 6.63
N GLU A 42 -18.55 3.83 6.10
CA GLU A 42 -19.04 4.80 5.12
C GLU A 42 -20.40 5.34 5.58
N ASN A 43 -20.50 6.65 5.77
CA ASN A 43 -21.73 7.37 6.08
C ASN A 43 -21.62 8.82 5.58
N PRO A 44 -21.66 9.03 4.25
CA PRO A 44 -21.37 10.32 3.63
C PRO A 44 -22.32 11.45 4.06
N ASP A 45 -23.51 11.12 4.56
CA ASP A 45 -24.47 12.10 5.09
C ASP A 45 -24.05 12.67 6.45
N ARG A 46 -23.11 12.02 7.16
CA ARG A 46 -22.71 12.42 8.51
C ARG A 46 -21.22 12.74 8.64
N TYR A 47 -20.36 12.04 7.96
CA TYR A 47 -18.90 12.21 8.02
C TYR A 47 -18.22 11.70 6.75
N GLU A 48 -17.07 12.28 6.44
CA GLU A 48 -16.22 11.90 5.31
C GLU A 48 -15.38 10.64 5.62
N ASP A 49 -14.87 10.52 6.85
CA ASP A 49 -14.06 9.40 7.31
C ASP A 49 -14.40 8.99 8.74
N ALA A 50 -14.70 7.71 8.93
CA ALA A 50 -15.11 7.16 10.23
C ALA A 50 -14.02 7.25 11.31
N ALA A 51 -12.74 7.16 10.94
CA ALA A 51 -11.64 7.26 11.89
C ALA A 51 -11.52 8.69 12.42
N VAL A 52 -11.61 9.68 11.52
CA VAL A 52 -11.58 11.11 11.88
C VAL A 52 -12.76 11.47 12.77
N GLU A 53 -13.95 11.01 12.42
CA GLU A 53 -15.17 11.25 13.21
C GLU A 53 -15.07 10.66 14.62
N ALA A 54 -14.61 9.41 14.73
CA ALA A 54 -14.43 8.79 16.03
C ALA A 54 -13.41 9.55 16.90
N ILE A 55 -12.32 10.02 16.31
CA ILE A 55 -11.31 10.82 17.04
C ILE A 55 -11.94 12.13 17.54
N ARG A 56 -12.72 12.84 16.70
CA ARG A 56 -13.44 14.06 17.11
C ARG A 56 -14.39 13.79 18.27
N ASP A 57 -15.17 12.74 18.18
CA ASP A 57 -16.11 12.33 19.24
C ASP A 57 -15.40 12.10 20.60
N PHE A 58 -14.23 11.40 20.60
CA PHE A 58 -13.46 11.18 21.81
C PHE A 58 -12.85 12.45 22.40
N LEU A 59 -12.50 13.41 21.54
CA LEU A 59 -11.97 14.72 21.94
C LEU A 59 -13.07 15.71 22.31
N GLY A 60 -14.34 15.37 22.17
CA GLY A 60 -15.49 16.27 22.43
C GLY A 60 -15.61 17.39 21.41
N LEU A 61 -15.07 17.24 20.20
CA LEU A 61 -15.09 18.23 19.13
C LEU A 61 -16.34 18.09 18.26
N GLN A 62 -16.81 19.21 17.71
CA GLN A 62 -17.92 19.23 16.77
C GLN A 62 -17.47 18.79 15.37
N ALA A 63 -18.42 18.36 14.52
CA ALA A 63 -18.14 17.82 13.19
C ALA A 63 -17.32 18.75 12.26
N HIS A 64 -17.39 20.06 12.46
CA HIS A 64 -16.67 21.07 11.66
C HIS A 64 -15.35 21.52 12.29
N GLU A 65 -15.04 21.08 13.52
CA GLU A 65 -13.79 21.46 14.19
C GLU A 65 -12.61 20.63 13.69
N THR A 66 -11.46 21.32 13.59
CA THR A 66 -10.22 20.69 13.15
C THR A 66 -9.55 19.93 14.29
N LEU A 67 -8.85 18.84 13.96
CA LEU A 67 -7.97 18.15 14.91
C LEU A 67 -6.60 18.85 15.05
N ALA A 68 -6.35 19.92 14.32
CA ALA A 68 -5.10 20.67 14.41
C ALA A 68 -4.88 21.18 15.84
N GLY A 69 -3.72 20.85 16.43
CA GLY A 69 -3.40 21.21 17.82
C GLY A 69 -4.00 20.29 18.88
N ALA A 70 -4.78 19.27 18.51
CA ALA A 70 -5.25 18.26 19.45
C ALA A 70 -4.05 17.44 19.99
N PRO A 71 -4.03 17.10 21.31
CA PRO A 71 -2.95 16.35 21.92
C PRO A 71 -3.04 14.86 21.54
N ILE A 72 -2.72 14.52 20.31
CA ILE A 72 -2.76 13.16 19.76
C ILE A 72 -1.32 12.68 19.55
N ASP A 73 -0.86 11.73 20.36
CA ASP A 73 0.47 11.15 20.21
C ASP A 73 0.53 10.16 19.05
N ARG A 74 -0.50 9.30 18.94
CA ARG A 74 -0.40 8.15 18.05
C ARG A 74 -1.76 7.68 17.52
N VAL A 75 -1.78 7.39 16.22
CA VAL A 75 -2.88 6.69 15.55
C VAL A 75 -2.33 5.45 14.86
N ARG A 76 -2.81 4.28 15.26
CA ARG A 76 -2.47 2.98 14.65
C ARG A 76 -3.68 2.44 13.91
N MET A 77 -3.50 2.09 12.65
CA MET A 77 -4.61 1.68 11.79
C MET A 77 -4.41 0.30 11.18
N GLY A 78 -5.41 -0.58 11.34
CA GLY A 78 -5.74 -1.64 10.41
C GLY A 78 -6.69 -1.11 9.33
N THR A 79 -6.55 -1.55 8.09
CA THR A 79 -7.45 -1.12 7.02
C THR A 79 -7.65 -2.20 5.97
N THR A 80 -8.88 -2.34 5.47
CA THR A 80 -9.23 -3.22 4.36
C THR A 80 -9.29 -2.50 3.00
N VAL A 81 -8.84 -1.25 2.91
CA VAL A 81 -8.89 -0.45 1.68
C VAL A 81 -8.22 -1.17 0.51
N ALA A 82 -6.99 -1.70 0.70
CA ALA A 82 -6.29 -2.45 -0.35
C ALA A 82 -7.00 -3.76 -0.71
N THR A 83 -7.46 -4.51 0.29
CA THR A 83 -8.20 -5.76 0.09
C THR A 83 -9.47 -5.52 -0.71
N ASN A 84 -10.25 -4.50 -0.34
CA ASN A 84 -11.49 -4.14 -1.04
C ASN A 84 -11.19 -3.66 -2.47
N ALA A 85 -10.18 -2.80 -2.67
CA ALA A 85 -9.77 -2.35 -3.99
C ALA A 85 -9.36 -3.52 -4.90
N LEU A 86 -8.69 -4.55 -4.33
CA LEU A 86 -8.32 -5.75 -5.06
C LEU A 86 -9.55 -6.62 -5.43
N LEU A 87 -10.43 -6.86 -4.47
CA LEU A 87 -11.63 -7.70 -4.67
C LEU A 87 -12.65 -7.06 -5.62
N GLU A 88 -12.83 -5.76 -5.50
CA GLU A 88 -13.77 -4.98 -6.33
C GLU A 88 -13.16 -4.50 -7.66
N ARG A 89 -11.89 -4.81 -7.91
CA ARG A 89 -11.16 -4.39 -9.12
C ARG A 89 -11.11 -2.86 -9.31
N LYS A 90 -10.97 -2.13 -8.21
CA LYS A 90 -10.92 -0.65 -8.16
C LYS A 90 -9.51 -0.09 -7.91
N GLY A 91 -8.47 -0.77 -8.33
CA GLY A 91 -7.09 -0.26 -8.27
C GLY A 91 -6.73 0.63 -9.45
N ALA A 92 -5.51 1.15 -9.46
CA ALA A 92 -4.99 2.00 -10.52
C ALA A 92 -4.85 1.24 -11.85
N LYS A 93 -5.13 1.89 -12.97
CA LYS A 93 -4.91 1.30 -14.30
C LYS A 93 -3.41 1.19 -14.55
N THR A 94 -2.90 -0.02 -14.53
CA THR A 94 -1.48 -0.33 -14.47
C THR A 94 -0.95 -0.87 -15.80
N ALA A 95 0.23 -0.38 -16.24
CA ALA A 95 1.03 -1.02 -17.29
C ALA A 95 2.06 -1.95 -16.65
N PHE A 96 2.33 -3.10 -17.26
CA PHE A 96 3.34 -4.06 -16.82
C PHE A 96 4.49 -4.12 -17.82
N VAL A 97 5.71 -3.77 -17.38
CA VAL A 97 6.92 -3.81 -18.18
C VAL A 97 7.75 -5.03 -17.79
N THR A 98 8.09 -5.86 -18.77
CA THR A 98 8.89 -7.08 -18.55
C THR A 98 9.87 -7.35 -19.69
N THR A 99 10.77 -8.31 -19.50
CA THR A 99 11.72 -8.75 -20.52
C THR A 99 10.99 -9.44 -21.69
N ARG A 100 11.39 -9.13 -22.92
CA ARG A 100 10.82 -9.70 -24.15
C ARG A 100 10.78 -11.23 -24.12
N GLY A 101 9.64 -11.80 -24.53
CA GLY A 101 9.31 -13.22 -24.47
C GLY A 101 8.75 -13.68 -23.13
N LEU A 102 8.53 -12.75 -22.17
CA LEU A 102 7.96 -13.03 -20.85
C LEU A 102 6.66 -12.25 -20.58
N GLY A 103 6.06 -11.65 -21.61
CA GLY A 103 4.86 -10.83 -21.48
C GLY A 103 3.64 -11.55 -20.92
N ASP A 104 3.57 -12.86 -21.09
CA ASP A 104 2.49 -13.71 -20.60
C ASP A 104 2.84 -14.46 -19.29
N ILE A 105 4.01 -14.17 -18.68
CA ILE A 105 4.52 -14.88 -17.52
C ILE A 105 3.52 -14.93 -16.35
N LEU A 106 2.76 -13.87 -16.13
CA LEU A 106 1.74 -13.83 -15.09
C LEU A 106 0.46 -14.56 -15.47
N ASN A 107 0.13 -14.66 -16.76
CA ASN A 107 -0.95 -15.50 -17.25
C ASN A 107 -0.62 -16.99 -17.10
N ILE A 108 0.63 -17.37 -17.35
CA ILE A 108 1.12 -18.73 -17.14
C ILE A 108 1.19 -19.03 -15.64
N GLY A 109 1.76 -18.10 -14.87
CA GLY A 109 1.94 -18.20 -13.43
C GLY A 109 2.76 -19.45 -13.06
N ASN A 110 2.42 -20.05 -11.92
CA ASN A 110 3.03 -21.30 -11.45
C ASN A 110 2.27 -22.54 -11.95
N GLN A 111 1.39 -22.40 -12.92
CA GLN A 111 0.53 -23.46 -13.49
C GLN A 111 -0.40 -24.14 -12.45
N ASN A 112 -0.70 -23.46 -11.35
CA ASN A 112 -1.65 -23.93 -10.36
C ASN A 112 -3.06 -23.97 -10.98
N ARG A 113 -3.74 -25.11 -10.82
CA ARG A 113 -5.10 -25.30 -11.32
C ARG A 113 -6.09 -25.10 -10.20
N PRO A 114 -7.07 -24.18 -10.30
CA PRO A 114 -8.12 -24.04 -9.29
C PRO A 114 -8.94 -25.32 -9.11
N LYS A 115 -9.11 -26.06 -10.21
CA LYS A 115 -9.80 -27.38 -10.25
C LYS A 115 -8.95 -28.35 -11.06
N LEU A 116 -8.52 -29.47 -10.45
CA LEU A 116 -7.55 -30.40 -11.04
C LEU A 116 -8.03 -31.08 -12.33
N PHE A 117 -9.34 -31.42 -12.42
CA PHE A 117 -9.89 -32.29 -13.48
C PHE A 117 -10.75 -31.53 -14.51
N VAL A 118 -10.79 -30.20 -14.48
CA VAL A 118 -11.54 -29.44 -15.49
C VAL A 118 -10.72 -29.28 -16.78
N ARG A 119 -11.37 -29.51 -17.91
CA ARG A 119 -10.75 -29.31 -19.25
C ARG A 119 -10.58 -27.83 -19.59
N ASN A 120 -11.53 -26.97 -19.22
CA ASN A 120 -11.46 -25.53 -19.38
C ASN A 120 -10.95 -24.88 -18.09
N ILE A 121 -9.75 -24.31 -18.12
CA ILE A 121 -9.13 -23.66 -16.96
C ILE A 121 -9.38 -22.17 -17.10
N GLU A 122 -10.32 -21.65 -16.29
CA GLU A 122 -10.55 -20.24 -16.16
C GLU A 122 -9.51 -19.63 -15.20
N LYS A 123 -8.70 -18.72 -15.71
CA LYS A 123 -7.70 -18.00 -14.91
C LYS A 123 -8.26 -16.66 -14.45
N PRO A 124 -7.87 -16.16 -13.26
CA PRO A 124 -8.23 -14.82 -12.84
C PRO A 124 -7.71 -13.78 -13.83
N THR A 125 -8.52 -12.76 -14.09
CA THR A 125 -8.11 -11.61 -14.89
C THR A 125 -6.91 -10.92 -14.22
N GLN A 126 -5.92 -10.54 -15.01
CA GLN A 126 -4.73 -9.85 -14.52
C GLN A 126 -5.09 -8.46 -13.97
N LEU A 127 -4.23 -7.93 -13.08
CA LEU A 127 -4.41 -6.59 -12.49
C LEU A 127 -3.89 -5.47 -13.39
N TYR A 128 -3.06 -5.80 -14.38
CA TYR A 128 -2.57 -4.82 -15.35
C TYR A 128 -3.46 -4.77 -16.59
N ALA A 129 -3.53 -3.58 -17.19
CA ALA A 129 -4.31 -3.34 -18.41
C ALA A 129 -3.49 -3.52 -19.68
N ARG A 130 -2.17 -3.40 -19.62
CA ARG A 130 -1.26 -3.47 -20.77
C ARG A 130 0.07 -4.08 -20.39
N THR A 131 0.60 -4.92 -21.26
CA THR A 131 1.97 -5.45 -21.18
C THR A 131 2.88 -4.71 -22.14
N ILE A 132 4.08 -4.38 -21.69
CA ILE A 132 5.17 -3.80 -22.48
C ILE A 132 6.37 -4.72 -22.34
N GLU A 133 6.92 -5.17 -23.47
CA GLU A 133 8.11 -5.99 -23.49
C GLU A 133 9.32 -5.15 -23.94
N THR A 134 10.46 -5.33 -23.25
CA THR A 134 11.73 -4.71 -23.62
C THR A 134 12.78 -5.78 -23.93
N ASN A 135 13.67 -5.49 -24.88
CA ASN A 135 14.82 -6.34 -25.21
C ASN A 135 15.89 -6.40 -24.10
N ALA A 136 15.76 -5.59 -23.06
CA ALA A 136 16.67 -5.52 -21.92
C ALA A 136 16.96 -6.91 -21.34
N ARG A 137 18.25 -7.25 -21.22
CA ARG A 137 18.66 -8.58 -20.74
C ARG A 137 19.89 -8.49 -19.83
N MET A 138 19.75 -9.08 -18.64
CA MET A 138 20.83 -9.42 -17.74
C MET A 138 21.02 -10.93 -17.70
N ASP A 139 22.23 -11.42 -17.45
CA ASP A 139 22.49 -12.81 -17.12
C ASP A 139 22.24 -13.08 -15.61
N ALA A 140 22.38 -14.34 -15.20
CA ALA A 140 22.17 -14.74 -13.81
C ALA A 140 23.25 -14.21 -12.84
N ALA A 141 24.41 -13.80 -13.36
CA ALA A 141 25.47 -13.17 -12.57
C ALA A 141 25.25 -11.65 -12.41
N GLY A 142 24.34 -11.06 -13.19
CA GLY A 142 24.05 -9.62 -13.21
C GLY A 142 24.85 -8.85 -14.25
N ASN A 143 25.51 -9.53 -15.20
CA ASN A 143 26.17 -8.86 -16.32
C ASN A 143 25.13 -8.46 -17.36
N GLU A 144 25.32 -7.30 -17.96
CA GLU A 144 24.49 -6.82 -19.06
C GLU A 144 24.79 -7.61 -20.34
N LEU A 145 23.76 -8.25 -20.90
CA LEU A 145 23.83 -8.90 -22.22
C LEU A 145 23.29 -7.99 -23.32
N THR A 146 22.23 -7.24 -23.02
CA THR A 146 21.59 -6.31 -23.95
C THR A 146 21.00 -5.15 -23.17
N PRO A 147 21.35 -3.89 -23.45
CA PRO A 147 20.74 -2.73 -22.84
C PRO A 147 19.27 -2.56 -23.31
N PRO A 148 18.42 -1.85 -22.56
CA PRO A 148 17.08 -1.52 -23.01
C PRO A 148 17.12 -0.55 -24.20
N ASP A 149 16.30 -0.81 -25.21
CA ASP A 149 15.97 0.21 -26.21
C ASP A 149 14.98 1.20 -25.58
N LEU A 150 15.55 2.27 -24.99
CA LEU A 150 14.75 3.28 -24.30
C LEU A 150 13.77 4.00 -25.24
N SER A 151 14.08 4.12 -26.54
CA SER A 151 13.18 4.76 -27.50
C SER A 151 11.92 3.88 -27.77
N GLU A 152 12.10 2.56 -27.86
CA GLU A 152 10.99 1.61 -27.99
C GLU A 152 10.14 1.62 -26.71
N VAL A 153 10.77 1.58 -25.53
CA VAL A 153 10.10 1.60 -24.24
C VAL A 153 9.35 2.91 -24.02
N GLU A 154 9.97 4.06 -24.36
CA GLU A 154 9.33 5.38 -24.23
C GLU A 154 8.03 5.45 -25.02
N ARG A 155 8.08 5.04 -26.30
CA ARG A 155 6.90 5.03 -27.16
C ARG A 155 5.78 4.16 -26.58
N ALA A 156 6.12 2.95 -26.12
CA ALA A 156 5.16 2.03 -25.52
C ALA A 156 4.57 2.55 -24.18
N LEU A 157 5.39 3.23 -23.37
CA LEU A 157 4.92 3.88 -22.13
C LEU A 157 4.02 5.08 -22.44
N ARG A 158 4.37 5.95 -23.41
CA ARG A 158 3.51 7.04 -23.88
C ARG A 158 2.14 6.54 -24.33
N ASP A 159 2.13 5.47 -25.12
CA ASP A 159 0.88 4.84 -25.58
C ASP A 159 0.07 4.25 -24.43
N ALA A 160 0.73 3.68 -23.40
CA ALA A 160 0.05 3.17 -22.23
C ALA A 160 -0.54 4.32 -21.39
N HIS A 161 0.22 5.40 -21.20
CA HIS A 161 -0.23 6.60 -20.45
C HIS A 161 -1.39 7.29 -21.19
N ALA A 162 -1.30 7.48 -22.50
CA ALA A 162 -2.39 8.00 -23.32
C ALA A 162 -3.64 7.10 -23.30
N GLY A 163 -3.45 5.78 -23.10
CA GLY A 163 -4.50 4.80 -22.84
C GLY A 163 -5.07 4.83 -21.42
N GLY A 164 -4.63 5.77 -20.57
CA GLY A 164 -5.10 6.00 -19.20
C GLY A 164 -4.41 5.12 -18.15
N CYS A 165 -3.23 4.56 -18.42
CA CYS A 165 -2.43 3.94 -17.37
C CYS A 165 -1.70 5.02 -16.58
N ASP A 166 -2.04 5.16 -15.29
CA ASP A 166 -1.42 6.13 -14.38
C ASP A 166 -0.34 5.48 -13.50
N SER A 167 -0.26 4.16 -13.52
CA SER A 167 0.69 3.37 -12.74
C SER A 167 1.46 2.40 -13.64
N VAL A 168 2.72 2.11 -13.27
CA VAL A 168 3.55 1.14 -13.98
C VAL A 168 4.26 0.20 -13.01
N ALA A 169 4.21 -1.09 -13.34
CA ALA A 169 4.97 -2.16 -12.67
C ALA A 169 6.12 -2.60 -13.58
N ILE A 170 7.36 -2.52 -13.12
CA ILE A 170 8.54 -2.90 -13.87
C ILE A 170 9.18 -4.12 -13.20
N CYS A 171 9.22 -5.24 -13.91
CA CYS A 171 9.83 -6.46 -13.41
C CYS A 171 10.59 -7.19 -14.52
N LEU A 172 11.90 -7.04 -14.53
CA LEU A 172 12.79 -7.62 -15.53
C LEU A 172 13.45 -8.90 -15.02
N LEU A 173 13.83 -9.75 -15.99
CA LEU A 173 14.60 -10.96 -15.67
C LEU A 173 15.94 -10.55 -15.03
N HIS A 174 16.27 -11.17 -13.88
CA HIS A 174 17.43 -10.87 -13.07
C HIS A 174 17.54 -9.43 -12.50
N GLY A 175 16.46 -8.61 -12.56
CA GLY A 175 16.42 -7.28 -11.94
C GLY A 175 16.71 -7.27 -10.44
N TYR A 176 16.46 -8.38 -9.73
CA TYR A 176 16.85 -8.56 -8.33
C TYR A 176 18.38 -8.59 -8.14
N ARG A 177 19.13 -9.00 -9.15
CA ARG A 177 20.59 -9.11 -9.12
C ARG A 177 21.28 -7.82 -9.55
N ASN A 178 20.81 -7.25 -10.66
CA ASN A 178 21.27 -5.96 -11.16
C ASN A 178 20.06 -5.12 -11.61
N PRO A 179 19.70 -4.08 -10.85
CA PRO A 179 18.51 -3.27 -11.10
C PRO A 179 18.72 -2.15 -12.13
N ALA A 180 19.88 -2.04 -12.78
CA ALA A 180 20.22 -0.91 -13.65
C ALA A 180 19.14 -0.64 -14.73
N HIS A 181 18.65 -1.68 -15.39
CA HIS A 181 17.64 -1.55 -16.43
C HIS A 181 16.28 -1.13 -15.86
N GLU A 182 15.86 -1.69 -14.71
CA GLU A 182 14.61 -1.28 -14.06
C GLU A 182 14.66 0.19 -13.66
N ARG A 183 15.82 0.68 -13.15
CA ARG A 183 16.00 2.09 -12.79
C ARG A 183 15.95 3.01 -14.01
N GLN A 184 16.57 2.64 -15.14
CA GLN A 184 16.52 3.43 -16.38
C GLN A 184 15.07 3.56 -16.87
N ILE A 185 14.34 2.46 -16.91
CA ILE A 185 12.93 2.46 -17.33
C ILE A 185 12.03 3.18 -16.32
N GLY A 186 12.34 3.04 -15.02
CA GLY A 186 11.62 3.76 -13.96
C GLY A 186 11.81 5.28 -14.04
N ALA A 187 13.04 5.75 -14.28
CA ALA A 187 13.31 7.17 -14.51
C ALA A 187 12.53 7.70 -15.73
N LEU A 188 12.59 6.97 -16.84
CA LEU A 188 11.83 7.31 -18.04
C LEU A 188 10.33 7.38 -17.81
N ALA A 189 9.75 6.44 -17.05
CA ALA A 189 8.33 6.48 -16.68
C ALA A 189 8.01 7.70 -15.81
N GLY A 190 8.92 8.10 -14.91
CA GLY A 190 8.79 9.33 -14.11
C GLY A 190 8.77 10.59 -14.99
N ASP A 191 9.69 10.69 -15.96
CA ASP A 191 9.76 11.81 -16.91
C ASP A 191 8.50 11.89 -17.80
N LEU A 192 7.84 10.76 -18.03
CA LEU A 192 6.56 10.69 -18.78
C LEU A 192 5.33 11.01 -17.93
N GLY A 193 5.48 11.25 -16.62
CA GLY A 193 4.41 11.69 -15.73
C GLY A 193 3.55 10.57 -15.14
N PHE A 194 4.02 9.32 -15.11
CA PHE A 194 3.31 8.28 -14.37
C PHE A 194 3.21 8.61 -12.88
N ALA A 195 2.00 8.59 -12.33
CA ALA A 195 1.73 8.96 -10.93
C ALA A 195 2.34 7.97 -9.93
N HIS A 196 2.50 6.70 -10.33
CA HIS A 196 3.13 5.68 -9.50
C HIS A 196 3.97 4.68 -10.31
N ILE A 197 5.14 4.36 -9.78
CA ILE A 197 6.11 3.45 -10.40
C ILE A 197 6.56 2.45 -9.34
N SER A 198 6.30 1.16 -9.60
CA SER A 198 6.77 0.05 -8.77
C SER A 198 7.86 -0.70 -9.52
N MET A 199 9.10 -0.65 -9.02
CA MET A 199 10.23 -1.41 -9.56
C MET A 199 10.47 -2.66 -8.72
N SER A 200 10.61 -3.82 -9.37
CA SER A 200 10.59 -5.10 -8.67
C SER A 200 11.70 -5.27 -7.64
N HIS A 201 12.87 -4.68 -7.87
CA HIS A 201 14.00 -4.73 -6.95
C HIS A 201 13.77 -3.92 -5.66
N GLU A 202 12.91 -2.89 -5.68
CA GLU A 202 12.51 -2.09 -4.51
C GLU A 202 11.33 -2.72 -3.78
N VAL A 203 10.37 -3.24 -4.54
CA VAL A 203 9.16 -3.85 -3.98
C VAL A 203 9.47 -5.16 -3.27
N ILE A 204 10.18 -6.06 -3.93
CA ILE A 204 10.54 -7.38 -3.39
C ILE A 204 11.70 -8.01 -4.16
N SER A 205 12.87 -8.09 -3.56
CA SER A 205 14.11 -8.59 -4.21
C SER A 205 14.18 -10.12 -4.27
N LEU A 206 13.08 -10.82 -4.60
CA LEU A 206 13.06 -12.27 -4.76
C LEU A 206 13.61 -12.71 -6.13
N MET A 207 14.34 -13.83 -6.15
CA MET A 207 14.89 -14.41 -7.38
C MET A 207 13.79 -14.84 -8.36
N LYS A 208 12.71 -15.48 -7.87
CA LYS A 208 11.65 -16.08 -8.70
C LYS A 208 10.81 -15.01 -9.39
N LEU A 209 10.88 -14.98 -10.73
CA LEU A 209 10.27 -13.94 -11.55
C LEU A 209 8.74 -13.85 -11.37
N VAL A 210 8.01 -14.96 -11.37
CA VAL A 210 6.54 -14.97 -11.25
C VAL A 210 6.09 -14.31 -9.94
N GLY A 211 6.67 -14.72 -8.80
CA GLY A 211 6.32 -14.15 -7.49
C GLY A 211 6.70 -12.67 -7.41
N ARG A 212 7.90 -12.30 -7.91
CA ARG A 212 8.35 -10.91 -7.93
C ARG A 212 7.45 -10.04 -8.80
N ALA A 213 7.14 -10.47 -10.02
CA ALA A 213 6.28 -9.75 -10.94
C ALA A 213 4.84 -9.61 -10.39
N SER A 214 4.28 -10.69 -9.81
CA SER A 214 2.95 -10.64 -9.21
C SER A 214 2.86 -9.64 -8.07
N THR A 215 3.85 -9.61 -7.16
CA THR A 215 3.91 -8.65 -6.06
C THR A 215 4.10 -7.22 -6.56
N THR A 216 4.96 -7.02 -7.57
CA THR A 216 5.20 -5.68 -8.15
C THR A 216 3.95 -5.13 -8.85
N VAL A 217 3.22 -5.97 -9.57
CA VAL A 217 1.95 -5.58 -10.20
C VAL A 217 0.89 -5.27 -9.15
N ALA A 218 0.78 -6.09 -8.10
CA ALA A 218 -0.15 -5.82 -7.01
C ALA A 218 0.18 -4.51 -6.28
N ASP A 219 1.46 -4.22 -6.06
CA ASP A 219 1.91 -2.97 -5.47
C ASP A 219 1.56 -1.77 -6.35
N ALA A 220 1.90 -1.81 -7.64
CA ALA A 220 1.57 -0.75 -8.60
C ALA A 220 0.06 -0.50 -8.71
N TYR A 221 -0.74 -1.55 -8.59
CA TYR A 221 -2.19 -1.49 -8.66
C TYR A 221 -2.83 -0.88 -7.40
N LEU A 222 -2.29 -1.15 -6.21
CA LEU A 222 -2.91 -0.82 -4.93
C LEU A 222 -2.34 0.45 -4.27
N THR A 223 -1.05 0.73 -4.47
CA THR A 223 -0.38 1.85 -3.79
C THR A 223 -1.03 3.20 -4.07
N PRO A 224 -1.46 3.55 -5.30
CA PRO A 224 -2.15 4.82 -5.53
C PRO A 224 -3.41 4.98 -4.68
N VAL A 225 -4.25 3.95 -4.61
CA VAL A 225 -5.49 3.96 -3.80
C VAL A 225 -5.19 4.14 -2.31
N LEU A 226 -4.14 3.48 -1.82
CA LEU A 226 -3.71 3.63 -0.43
C LEU A 226 -3.14 5.02 -0.13
N ARG A 227 -2.32 5.56 -1.03
CA ARG A 227 -1.76 6.93 -0.88
C ARG A 227 -2.85 7.98 -0.82
N ASP A 228 -3.87 7.85 -1.65
CA ASP A 228 -5.03 8.74 -1.62
C ASP A 228 -5.75 8.66 -0.27
N TYR A 229 -5.96 7.44 0.24
CA TYR A 229 -6.56 7.25 1.56
C TYR A 229 -5.71 7.83 2.69
N VAL A 230 -4.42 7.51 2.72
CA VAL A 230 -3.46 8.04 3.70
C VAL A 230 -3.39 9.56 3.64
N SER A 231 -3.35 10.13 2.44
CA SER A 231 -3.31 11.59 2.24
C SER A 231 -4.56 12.27 2.78
N ARG A 232 -5.76 11.73 2.52
CA ARG A 232 -7.00 12.27 3.09
C ARG A 232 -6.99 12.23 4.61
N LEU A 233 -6.61 11.11 5.19
CA LEU A 233 -6.55 10.96 6.65
C LEU A 233 -5.52 11.92 7.28
N SER A 234 -4.32 12.01 6.71
CA SER A 234 -3.24 12.86 7.22
C SER A 234 -3.61 14.33 7.25
N LYS A 235 -4.43 14.81 6.30
CA LYS A 235 -4.89 16.22 6.27
C LYS A 235 -5.71 16.63 7.50
N HIS A 236 -6.32 15.67 8.18
CA HIS A 236 -7.12 15.92 9.38
C HIS A 236 -6.31 15.82 10.67
N LEU A 237 -5.14 15.19 10.65
CA LEU A 237 -4.31 14.99 11.83
C LEU A 237 -3.34 16.17 12.04
N PRO A 238 -2.90 16.44 13.28
CA PRO A 238 -1.91 17.48 13.54
C PRO A 238 -0.58 17.17 12.81
N GLU A 239 -0.11 18.12 11.99
CA GLU A 239 1.08 17.91 11.13
C GLU A 239 2.39 18.44 11.71
N THR A 240 2.39 19.33 12.71
CA THR A 240 3.59 20.11 13.04
C THR A 240 3.84 20.32 14.52
N GLY A 241 5.13 20.26 14.88
CA GLY A 241 5.68 20.59 16.17
C GLY A 241 6.27 19.39 16.90
N GLU A 242 6.74 19.59 18.13
CA GLU A 242 7.24 18.54 19.03
C GLU A 242 6.19 17.47 19.35
N SER A 243 4.93 17.70 18.95
CA SER A 243 3.75 16.84 19.14
C SER A 243 3.19 16.28 17.83
N ALA A 244 4.01 16.03 16.81
CA ALA A 244 3.52 15.43 15.58
C ALA A 244 2.89 14.05 15.82
N THR A 245 1.63 13.88 15.42
CA THR A 245 0.91 12.62 15.54
C THR A 245 1.62 11.51 14.76
N GLN A 246 1.97 10.42 15.44
CA GLN A 246 2.54 9.24 14.78
C GLN A 246 1.43 8.41 14.12
N LEU A 247 1.23 8.58 12.81
CA LEU A 247 0.32 7.75 12.04
C LEU A 247 1.04 6.49 11.52
N GLN A 248 0.56 5.33 11.94
CA GLN A 248 1.13 4.02 11.60
C GLN A 248 0.05 3.08 11.07
N PHE A 249 0.42 2.24 10.10
CA PHE A 249 -0.46 1.22 9.53
C PHE A 249 0.02 -0.20 9.82
N MET A 250 -0.94 -1.10 10.03
CA MET A 250 -0.68 -2.53 10.15
C MET A 250 -0.32 -3.10 8.78
N MET A 251 0.78 -3.84 8.72
CA MET A 251 1.19 -4.59 7.52
C MET A 251 0.65 -6.01 7.52
N SER A 252 0.59 -6.62 6.35
CA SER A 252 0.27 -8.05 6.16
C SER A 252 1.23 -8.99 6.90
N SER A 253 2.42 -8.53 7.25
CA SER A 253 3.40 -9.24 8.07
C SER A 253 3.12 -9.20 9.59
N GLY A 254 2.13 -8.42 10.03
CA GLY A 254 1.80 -8.21 11.44
C GLY A 254 2.61 -7.10 12.14
N GLY A 255 3.53 -6.43 11.43
CA GLY A 255 4.23 -5.25 11.93
C GLY A 255 3.47 -3.95 11.69
N LEU A 256 3.92 -2.87 12.32
CA LEU A 256 3.47 -1.50 12.06
C LEU A 256 4.51 -0.75 11.25
N ILE A 257 4.04 0.08 10.31
CA ILE A 257 4.90 0.93 9.48
C ILE A 257 4.37 2.37 9.49
N ALA A 258 5.25 3.36 9.37
CA ALA A 258 4.84 4.75 9.24
C ALA A 258 4.00 4.96 7.96
N ALA A 259 3.02 5.86 8.03
CA ALA A 259 2.11 6.15 6.92
C ALA A 259 2.84 6.50 5.60
N SER A 260 3.95 7.24 5.68
CA SER A 260 4.77 7.63 4.53
C SER A 260 5.43 6.46 3.78
N LEU A 261 5.61 5.33 4.45
CA LEU A 261 6.26 4.12 3.92
C LEU A 261 5.26 3.00 3.57
N PHE A 262 3.96 3.21 3.84
CA PHE A 262 2.93 2.20 3.63
C PHE A 262 2.61 2.03 2.14
N GLN A 263 2.74 0.82 1.62
CA GLN A 263 2.61 0.48 0.20
C GLN A 263 1.59 -0.65 -0.02
N GLY A 264 1.15 -0.81 -1.27
CA GLY A 264 0.16 -1.80 -1.67
C GLY A 264 0.54 -3.23 -1.31
N LYS A 265 1.81 -3.61 -1.51
CA LYS A 265 2.34 -4.94 -1.15
C LYS A 265 2.18 -5.27 0.34
N ASP A 266 2.16 -4.25 1.21
CA ASP A 266 2.11 -4.43 2.66
C ASP A 266 0.68 -4.52 3.20
N ALA A 267 -0.33 -4.14 2.42
CA ALA A 267 -1.66 -3.83 2.91
C ALA A 267 -2.72 -4.92 2.68
N VAL A 268 -2.46 -5.91 1.82
CA VAL A 268 -3.51 -6.84 1.31
C VAL A 268 -4.15 -7.69 2.41
N LEU A 269 -3.39 -8.10 3.43
CA LEU A 269 -3.84 -8.97 4.53
C LEU A 269 -3.64 -8.32 5.91
N SER A 270 -3.62 -6.99 6.00
CA SER A 270 -3.33 -6.27 7.25
C SER A 270 -4.36 -6.52 8.35
N GLY A 271 -5.66 -6.61 8.03
CA GLY A 271 -6.71 -6.93 8.99
C GLY A 271 -6.52 -8.31 9.64
N PRO A 272 -6.47 -9.42 8.84
CA PRO A 272 -6.18 -10.76 9.38
C PRO A 272 -4.87 -10.83 10.16
N ALA A 273 -3.81 -10.15 9.70
CA ALA A 273 -2.52 -10.12 10.40
C ALA A 273 -2.62 -9.49 11.79
N GLY A 274 -3.35 -8.37 11.90
CA GLY A 274 -3.63 -7.73 13.20
C GLY A 274 -4.40 -8.65 14.14
N GLY A 275 -5.40 -9.38 13.62
CA GLY A 275 -6.16 -10.38 14.38
C GLY A 275 -5.28 -11.50 14.94
N VAL A 276 -4.36 -12.04 14.12
CA VAL A 276 -3.42 -13.08 14.55
C VAL A 276 -2.46 -12.55 15.63
N VAL A 277 -1.89 -11.35 15.45
CA VAL A 277 -1.02 -10.71 16.44
C VAL A 277 -1.76 -10.54 17.77
N GLY A 278 -3.00 -10.04 17.73
CA GLY A 278 -3.84 -9.87 18.91
C GLY A 278 -4.12 -11.21 19.62
N ALA A 279 -4.52 -12.24 18.86
CA ALA A 279 -4.79 -13.58 19.42
C ALA A 279 -3.56 -14.19 20.09
N VAL A 280 -2.37 -14.06 19.48
CA VAL A 280 -1.10 -14.54 20.08
C VAL A 280 -0.80 -13.79 21.37
N HIS A 281 -1.01 -12.47 21.41
CA HIS A 281 -0.76 -11.66 22.58
C HIS A 281 -1.66 -12.06 23.76
N VAL A 282 -2.96 -12.19 23.51
CA VAL A 282 -3.95 -12.61 24.52
C VAL A 282 -3.68 -14.03 25.00
N GLY A 283 -3.40 -14.97 24.09
CA GLY A 283 -3.12 -16.36 24.43
C GLY A 283 -1.83 -16.57 25.25
N ARG A 284 -0.87 -15.63 25.15
CA ARG A 284 0.35 -15.65 25.99
C ARG A 284 0.11 -15.06 27.38
N ALA A 285 -0.89 -14.19 27.52
CA ALA A 285 -1.23 -13.57 28.79
C ALA A 285 -2.20 -14.41 29.63
N ALA A 286 -2.90 -15.36 29.03
CA ALA A 286 -3.78 -16.34 29.67
C ALA A 286 -3.02 -17.59 30.12
#